data_a404f61184fef49dba74358684f76724
#
_entry.id   a404f61184fef49dba74358684f76724
#
_cell.length_a   1.000
_cell.length_b   1.000
_cell.length_c   1.000
_cell.angle_alpha   90.00
_cell.angle_beta   90.00
_cell.angle_gamma   90.00
#
_symmetry.space_group_name_H-M   'P 1'
#
loop_
_entity.id
_entity.type
_entity.pdbx_description
1 polymer ?
#
loop_
_entity_poly.entity_id
_entity_poly.type
_entity_poly.pdbx_seq_one_letter_code
_entity_poly.pdbx_strand_id
1 'polypeptide(L)'
;MENACVLHTYPTYRLIACYLNTLRKKKNMDKFSSEVCKALAYYVYRLIDPRNGETFYVGKGKDNRVFEHLKQCLKITEDGEDELTLKYSRIRAIHKAGLEVIHIIHRHGMNEKTAFEVEAALIDAYPGLSNEQNGHGNSEFGSMHVSEIQDKYDAPVAQFDSNHNLLIININRSLDKEKSAYDAVRLAWRLDIERAKRAHYILAVEKGLIVDVLQAHEWLPATKENFPELNETIAGRFGFHGESLPEHNEIRQKYQRKRLPEEYRKRGASNPVKYSFK
;
A
#
# COMPACT_ATOMS: atom_id res chain seq x y z
N MET A 1 25.16 15.23 41.61
CA MET A 1 23.78 14.68 41.62
C MET A 1 23.48 14.27 40.19
N GLU A 2 23.56 12.97 40.00
CA GLU A 2 23.56 12.28 38.68
C GLU A 2 22.17 12.28 38.07
N ASN A 3 22.07 12.79 36.86
CA ASN A 3 20.91 12.54 36.01
C ASN A 3 21.09 11.16 35.35
N ALA A 4 20.57 10.12 36.03
CA ALA A 4 20.41 8.81 35.43
C ALA A 4 19.33 8.86 34.35
N CYS A 5 19.78 8.80 33.09
CA CYS A 5 18.94 8.66 31.91
C CYS A 5 18.19 7.34 31.97
N VAL A 6 16.88 7.38 32.18
CA VAL A 6 15.98 6.21 32.19
C VAL A 6 15.83 5.72 30.75
N LEU A 7 16.77 4.90 30.29
CA LEU A 7 16.67 4.09 29.08
C LEU A 7 16.13 2.69 29.45
N HIS A 8 14.86 2.59 29.72
CA HIS A 8 14.11 1.34 29.82
C HIS A 8 12.84 1.51 29.01
N THR A 9 12.61 0.66 28.11
CA THR A 9 12.21 -0.67 27.85
C THR A 9 11.50 -0.78 26.49
N TYR A 10 12.23 -0.89 25.42
CA TYR A 10 11.68 -1.45 24.19
C TYR A 10 12.52 -2.66 23.78
N PRO A 11 11.90 -3.83 23.47
CA PRO A 11 12.63 -5.04 23.06
C PRO A 11 13.57 -4.83 21.89
N THR A 12 13.29 -3.83 21.05
CA THR A 12 14.11 -3.41 19.90
C THR A 12 15.50 -2.91 20.31
N TYR A 13 15.63 -2.17 21.40
CA TYR A 13 16.94 -1.67 21.86
C TYR A 13 17.86 -2.80 22.36
N ARG A 14 17.31 -3.83 22.97
CA ARG A 14 18.07 -4.99 23.43
C ARG A 14 18.60 -5.82 22.26
N LEU A 15 17.83 -5.94 21.16
CA LEU A 15 18.25 -6.57 19.92
C LEU A 15 19.36 -5.74 19.23
N ILE A 16 19.19 -4.43 19.18
CA ILE A 16 20.18 -3.52 18.57
C ILE A 16 21.48 -3.51 19.35
N ALA A 17 21.44 -3.42 20.69
CA ALA A 17 22.64 -3.45 21.54
C ALA A 17 23.36 -4.80 21.49
N CYS A 18 22.61 -5.92 21.48
CA CYS A 18 23.18 -7.25 21.29
C CYS A 18 23.80 -7.41 19.90
N TYR A 19 23.16 -6.84 18.87
CA TYR A 19 23.63 -6.85 17.50
C TYR A 19 24.91 -6.02 17.31
N LEU A 20 24.99 -4.82 17.90
CA LEU A 20 26.19 -3.96 17.85
C LEU A 20 27.39 -4.61 18.56
N ASN A 21 27.18 -5.37 19.62
CA ASN A 21 28.24 -6.15 20.28
C ASN A 21 28.66 -7.38 19.46
N THR A 22 27.79 -7.94 18.64
CA THR A 22 28.08 -9.11 17.79
C THR A 22 28.77 -8.68 16.49
N LEU A 23 28.51 -7.47 15.97
CA LEU A 23 29.15 -6.93 14.77
C LEU A 23 30.66 -6.70 14.93
N ARG A 24 31.15 -6.49 16.16
CA ARG A 24 32.63 -6.37 16.40
C ARG A 24 33.43 -7.63 16.08
N LYS A 25 32.78 -8.77 15.80
CA LYS A 25 33.43 -10.08 15.63
C LYS A 25 33.06 -10.90 14.39
N LYS A 26 32.14 -10.46 13.51
CA LYS A 26 31.75 -11.26 12.34
C LYS A 26 32.04 -10.53 11.03
N LYS A 27 32.78 -11.21 10.16
CA LYS A 27 32.99 -10.92 8.74
C LYS A 27 31.64 -10.66 8.07
N ASN A 28 31.52 -9.61 7.26
CA ASN A 28 30.33 -9.29 6.49
C ASN A 28 29.78 -10.53 5.80
N MET A 29 28.56 -10.90 6.17
CA MET A 29 27.84 -12.00 5.53
C MET A 29 27.09 -11.46 4.32
N ASP A 30 27.47 -11.89 3.13
CA ASP A 30 26.88 -11.50 1.85
C ASP A 30 26.02 -12.58 1.20
N LYS A 31 25.98 -13.77 1.81
CA LYS A 31 25.15 -14.91 1.37
C LYS A 31 24.98 -15.96 2.48
N PHE A 32 23.90 -16.71 2.41
CA PHE A 32 23.66 -17.93 3.19
C PHE A 32 24.26 -19.15 2.51
N SER A 33 24.60 -20.18 3.27
CA SER A 33 24.94 -21.51 2.73
C SER A 33 23.68 -22.21 2.18
N SER A 34 23.89 -23.27 1.40
CA SER A 34 22.80 -24.09 0.85
C SER A 34 21.91 -24.69 1.93
N GLU A 35 22.51 -25.13 3.05
CA GLU A 35 21.80 -25.69 4.20
C GLU A 35 20.93 -24.64 4.88
N VAL A 36 21.44 -23.42 5.06
CA VAL A 36 20.68 -22.30 5.63
C VAL A 36 19.53 -21.91 4.72
N CYS A 37 19.74 -21.81 3.40
CA CYS A 37 18.69 -21.54 2.44
C CYS A 37 17.55 -22.57 2.51
N LYS A 38 17.87 -23.88 2.59
CA LYS A 38 16.90 -24.94 2.74
C LYS A 38 16.10 -24.82 4.04
N ALA A 39 16.77 -24.55 5.15
CA ALA A 39 16.12 -24.38 6.46
C ALA A 39 15.22 -23.12 6.53
N LEU A 40 15.63 -22.04 5.87
CA LEU A 40 14.84 -20.80 5.82
C LEU A 40 13.55 -20.97 5.00
N ALA A 41 13.56 -21.77 3.94
CA ALA A 41 12.46 -21.87 2.96
C ALA A 41 12.03 -20.46 2.48
N TYR A 42 10.74 -20.11 2.56
CA TYR A 42 10.34 -18.71 2.44
C TYR A 42 10.44 -18.01 3.80
N TYR A 43 10.85 -16.75 3.77
CA TYR A 43 11.00 -15.92 4.97
C TYR A 43 10.54 -14.49 4.72
N VAL A 44 10.25 -13.79 5.81
CA VAL A 44 10.03 -12.34 5.80
C VAL A 44 11.16 -11.68 6.58
N TYR A 45 11.66 -10.58 6.05
CA TYR A 45 12.79 -9.85 6.62
C TYR A 45 12.51 -8.36 6.70
N ARG A 46 13.26 -7.70 7.58
CA ARG A 46 13.24 -6.25 7.75
C ARG A 46 14.64 -5.67 7.53
N LEU A 47 14.68 -4.51 6.87
CA LEU A 47 15.86 -3.68 6.79
C LEU A 47 15.73 -2.55 7.82
N ILE A 48 16.75 -2.41 8.67
CA ILE A 48 16.76 -1.45 9.75
C ILE A 48 17.91 -0.46 9.54
N ASP A 49 17.62 0.81 9.73
CA ASP A 49 18.59 1.89 9.70
C ASP A 49 19.36 1.91 11.03
N PRO A 50 20.70 1.65 11.01
CA PRO A 50 21.48 1.61 12.24
C PRO A 50 21.64 2.98 12.92
N ARG A 51 21.33 4.08 12.21
CA ARG A 51 21.49 5.44 12.72
C ARG A 51 20.40 5.80 13.74
N ASN A 52 19.20 5.22 13.57
CA ASN A 52 18.03 5.51 14.42
C ASN A 52 17.24 4.28 14.88
N GLY A 53 17.61 3.08 14.41
CA GLY A 53 16.93 1.82 14.75
C GLY A 53 15.59 1.62 14.04
N GLU A 54 15.26 2.44 13.08
CA GLU A 54 13.99 2.42 12.38
C GLU A 54 13.94 1.33 11.29
N THR A 55 12.88 0.52 11.29
CA THR A 55 12.59 -0.37 10.17
C THR A 55 12.11 0.49 8.99
N PHE A 56 12.83 0.47 7.89
CA PHE A 56 12.48 1.26 6.71
C PHE A 56 12.01 0.41 5.52
N TYR A 57 12.13 -0.90 5.61
CA TYR A 57 11.67 -1.82 4.57
C TYR A 57 11.30 -3.18 5.15
N VAL A 58 10.23 -3.77 4.67
CA VAL A 58 9.80 -5.15 4.92
C VAL A 58 9.74 -5.86 3.58
N GLY A 59 10.18 -7.13 3.51
CA GLY A 59 10.11 -7.89 2.28
C GLY A 59 10.06 -9.39 2.51
N LYS A 60 9.39 -10.08 1.58
CA LYS A 60 9.41 -11.53 1.45
C LYS A 60 10.68 -11.95 0.71
N GLY A 61 11.29 -13.06 1.14
CA GLY A 61 12.46 -13.62 0.52
C GLY A 61 12.48 -15.14 0.46
N LYS A 62 13.33 -15.62 -0.42
CA LYS A 62 13.78 -17.01 -0.52
C LYS A 62 15.26 -16.98 -0.85
N ASP A 63 16.00 -18.00 -0.44
CA ASP A 63 17.46 -18.09 -0.66
C ASP A 63 18.19 -16.83 -0.17
N ASN A 64 18.97 -16.17 -1.01
CA ASN A 64 19.79 -15.01 -0.67
C ASN A 64 19.13 -13.65 -0.94
N ARG A 65 17.80 -13.60 -1.13
CA ARG A 65 17.05 -12.38 -1.50
C ARG A 65 17.31 -11.20 -0.58
N VAL A 66 17.48 -11.43 0.71
CA VAL A 66 17.71 -10.37 1.72
C VAL A 66 18.98 -9.53 1.44
N PHE A 67 19.99 -10.10 0.79
CA PHE A 67 21.25 -9.42 0.46
C PHE A 67 21.24 -8.72 -0.91
N GLU A 68 20.22 -8.97 -1.75
CA GLU A 68 20.20 -8.46 -3.12
C GLU A 68 19.98 -6.94 -3.18
N HIS A 69 19.28 -6.37 -2.22
CA HIS A 69 19.01 -4.93 -2.20
C HIS A 69 20.25 -4.08 -2.13
N LEU A 70 21.21 -4.47 -1.28
CA LEU A 70 22.50 -3.79 -1.20
C LEU A 70 23.30 -3.95 -2.51
N LYS A 71 23.32 -5.16 -3.07
CA LYS A 71 24.00 -5.43 -4.34
C LYS A 71 23.40 -4.64 -5.50
N GLN A 72 22.10 -4.50 -5.55
CA GLN A 72 21.41 -3.70 -6.57
C GLN A 72 21.66 -2.20 -6.38
N CYS A 73 21.60 -1.71 -5.15
CA CYS A 73 21.88 -0.31 -4.83
C CYS A 73 23.30 0.12 -5.24
N LEU A 74 24.29 -0.74 -5.02
CA LEU A 74 25.69 -0.47 -5.37
C LEU A 74 25.98 -0.53 -6.88
N LYS A 75 25.07 -1.11 -7.68
CA LYS A 75 25.18 -1.14 -9.15
C LYS A 75 24.62 0.10 -9.84
N ILE A 76 23.80 0.89 -9.15
CA ILE A 76 23.23 2.12 -9.69
C ILE A 76 24.33 3.19 -9.65
N THR A 77 24.75 3.66 -10.81
CA THR A 77 25.77 4.70 -10.97
C THR A 77 25.27 6.06 -10.49
N GLU A 78 26.18 7.01 -10.25
CA GLU A 78 25.83 8.37 -9.78
C GLU A 78 24.93 9.11 -10.78
N ASP A 79 25.03 8.84 -12.07
CA ASP A 79 24.19 9.44 -13.12
C ASP A 79 22.73 8.96 -13.10
N GLY A 80 22.40 7.92 -12.33
CA GLY A 80 21.04 7.38 -12.16
C GLY A 80 20.36 7.79 -10.84
N GLU A 81 20.79 8.87 -10.18
CA GLU A 81 20.22 9.31 -8.89
C GLU A 81 18.74 9.70 -8.96
N ASP A 82 18.28 10.20 -10.09
CA ASP A 82 16.87 10.62 -10.29
C ASP A 82 15.88 9.44 -10.32
N GLU A 83 16.36 8.21 -10.54
CA GLU A 83 15.53 7.00 -10.56
C GLU A 83 15.61 6.18 -9.25
N LEU A 84 16.29 6.69 -8.22
CA LEU A 84 16.45 5.97 -6.96
C LEU A 84 15.13 5.92 -6.18
N THR A 85 14.64 4.71 -5.93
CA THR A 85 13.53 4.50 -4.99
C THR A 85 13.92 4.95 -3.58
N LEU A 86 12.94 5.32 -2.75
CA LEU A 86 13.15 5.73 -1.35
C LEU A 86 14.01 4.70 -0.58
N LYS A 87 13.82 3.41 -0.86
CA LYS A 87 14.61 2.32 -0.29
C LYS A 87 16.09 2.41 -0.63
N TYR A 88 16.42 2.58 -1.91
CA TYR A 88 17.82 2.65 -2.33
C TYR A 88 18.49 3.93 -1.90
N SER A 89 17.79 5.06 -1.90
CA SER A 89 18.27 6.33 -1.35
C SER A 89 18.67 6.17 0.12
N ARG A 90 17.84 5.47 0.91
CA ARG A 90 18.14 5.22 2.33
C ARG A 90 19.33 4.28 2.55
N ILE A 91 19.44 3.19 1.78
CA ILE A 91 20.58 2.27 1.80
C ILE A 91 21.89 3.03 1.49
N ARG A 92 21.87 3.88 0.44
CA ARG A 92 23.03 4.68 0.04
C ARG A 92 23.43 5.70 1.14
N ALA A 93 22.46 6.36 1.77
CA ALA A 93 22.74 7.29 2.87
C ALA A 93 23.38 6.59 4.09
N ILE A 94 22.94 5.37 4.42
CA ILE A 94 23.55 4.55 5.48
C ILE A 94 25.02 4.21 5.11
N HIS A 95 25.24 3.77 3.89
CA HIS A 95 26.58 3.40 3.41
C HIS A 95 27.54 4.62 3.35
N LYS A 96 27.05 5.79 2.87
CA LYS A 96 27.82 7.06 2.88
C LYS A 96 28.20 7.48 4.31
N ALA A 97 27.44 7.09 5.33
CA ALA A 97 27.77 7.32 6.75
C ALA A 97 28.78 6.28 7.32
N GLY A 98 29.33 5.40 6.50
CA GLY A 98 30.27 4.34 6.93
C GLY A 98 29.61 3.23 7.74
N LEU A 99 28.27 3.08 7.64
CA LEU A 99 27.48 2.10 8.35
C LEU A 99 26.90 1.06 7.39
N GLU A 100 26.42 -0.06 7.94
CA GLU A 100 25.79 -1.13 7.19
C GLU A 100 24.32 -1.28 7.60
N VAL A 101 23.46 -1.58 6.62
CA VAL A 101 22.04 -1.89 6.87
C VAL A 101 21.96 -3.13 7.75
N ILE A 102 21.12 -3.06 8.78
CA ILE A 102 20.83 -4.21 9.64
C ILE A 102 19.76 -5.07 8.97
N HIS A 103 20.08 -6.34 8.73
CA HIS A 103 19.18 -7.33 8.14
C HIS A 103 18.63 -8.24 9.22
N ILE A 104 17.32 -8.26 9.42
CA ILE A 104 16.65 -9.13 10.39
C ILE A 104 15.73 -10.09 9.65
N ILE A 105 15.94 -11.39 9.78
CA ILE A 105 14.94 -12.40 9.42
C ILE A 105 13.87 -12.39 10.51
N HIS A 106 12.71 -11.87 10.18
CA HIS A 106 11.62 -11.70 11.15
C HIS A 106 10.88 -13.02 11.40
N ARG A 107 10.63 -13.78 10.33
CA ARG A 107 10.04 -15.12 10.38
C ARG A 107 10.51 -15.95 9.20
N HIS A 108 10.68 -17.25 9.39
CA HIS A 108 11.19 -18.19 8.37
C HIS A 108 10.48 -19.55 8.47
N GLY A 109 10.86 -20.50 7.58
CA GLY A 109 10.29 -21.83 7.55
C GLY A 109 8.87 -21.89 6.99
N MET A 110 8.50 -20.93 6.16
CA MET A 110 7.15 -20.75 5.64
C MET A 110 7.02 -21.28 4.21
N ASN A 111 5.77 -21.60 3.79
CA ASN A 111 5.41 -21.64 2.40
C ASN A 111 5.21 -20.22 1.84
N GLU A 112 5.12 -20.09 0.53
CA GLU A 112 5.04 -18.79 -0.13
C GLU A 112 3.79 -18.00 0.26
N LYS A 113 2.62 -18.67 0.34
CA LYS A 113 1.36 -18.03 0.71
C LYS A 113 1.41 -17.45 2.13
N THR A 114 1.92 -18.22 3.08
CA THR A 114 2.09 -17.75 4.47
C THR A 114 3.07 -16.57 4.54
N ALA A 115 4.15 -16.61 3.75
CA ALA A 115 5.11 -15.51 3.72
C ALA A 115 4.49 -14.21 3.19
N PHE A 116 3.57 -14.26 2.22
CA PHE A 116 2.83 -13.11 1.75
C PHE A 116 1.93 -12.50 2.83
N GLU A 117 1.22 -13.33 3.60
CA GLU A 117 0.34 -12.84 4.69
C GLU A 117 1.17 -12.19 5.82
N VAL A 118 2.30 -12.80 6.17
CA VAL A 118 3.19 -12.24 7.22
C VAL A 118 3.84 -10.94 6.74
N GLU A 119 4.28 -10.85 5.48
CA GLU A 119 4.81 -9.62 4.90
C GLU A 119 3.77 -8.50 4.95
N ALA A 120 2.53 -8.79 4.51
CA ALA A 120 1.43 -7.82 4.52
C ALA A 120 1.14 -7.30 5.94
N ALA A 121 1.01 -8.19 6.92
CA ALA A 121 0.75 -7.81 8.31
C ALA A 121 1.88 -6.95 8.90
N LEU A 122 3.13 -7.20 8.53
CA LEU A 122 4.26 -6.38 8.99
C LEU A 122 4.32 -5.03 8.29
N ILE A 123 4.00 -4.96 6.99
CA ILE A 123 3.89 -3.69 6.26
C ILE A 123 2.83 -2.81 6.93
N ASP A 124 1.69 -3.38 7.31
CA ASP A 124 0.62 -2.65 7.98
C ASP A 124 1.02 -2.17 9.40
N ALA A 125 1.91 -2.91 10.08
CA ALA A 125 2.32 -2.61 11.45
C ALA A 125 3.45 -1.58 11.56
N TYR A 126 4.26 -1.40 10.51
CA TYR A 126 5.40 -0.46 10.52
C TYR A 126 5.06 0.80 9.70
N PRO A 127 4.85 1.95 10.33
CA PRO A 127 4.64 3.21 9.61
C PRO A 127 5.94 3.70 8.95
N GLY A 128 5.81 4.45 7.86
CA GLY A 128 6.96 5.12 7.22
C GLY A 128 7.89 4.20 6.42
N LEU A 129 7.44 3.01 6.05
CA LEU A 129 8.21 2.11 5.20
C LEU A 129 8.45 2.71 3.80
N SER A 130 9.58 2.38 3.21
CA SER A 130 9.92 2.68 1.81
C SER A 130 9.38 1.63 0.81
N ASN A 131 8.39 0.86 1.21
CA ASN A 131 7.71 -0.08 0.33
C ASN A 131 6.83 0.70 -0.66
N GLU A 132 7.00 0.45 -1.95
CA GLU A 132 6.20 1.09 -3.02
C GLU A 132 4.76 0.58 -3.07
N GLN A 133 4.52 -0.59 -2.51
CA GLN A 133 3.20 -1.23 -2.48
C GLN A 133 2.84 -1.60 -1.05
N ASN A 134 1.57 -1.40 -0.71
CA ASN A 134 0.97 -1.94 0.50
C ASN A 134 1.02 -3.48 0.50
N GLY A 135 0.93 -4.08 1.67
CA GLY A 135 0.93 -5.54 1.80
C GLY A 135 -0.13 -6.24 0.95
N HIS A 136 0.11 -7.51 0.63
CA HIS A 136 -0.80 -8.33 -0.16
C HIS A 136 -2.17 -8.44 0.51
N GLY A 137 -3.25 -8.09 -0.22
CA GLY A 137 -4.62 -8.13 0.33
C GLY A 137 -4.99 -6.96 1.25
N ASN A 138 -4.12 -5.99 1.48
CA ASN A 138 -4.37 -4.83 2.34
C ASN A 138 -5.69 -4.11 2.00
N SER A 139 -6.06 -4.03 0.73
CA SER A 139 -7.31 -3.40 0.30
C SER A 139 -8.57 -4.08 0.82
N GLU A 140 -8.49 -5.35 1.23
CA GLU A 140 -9.65 -6.12 1.71
C GLU A 140 -9.48 -6.57 3.17
N PHE A 141 -8.28 -6.97 3.57
CA PHE A 141 -8.00 -7.60 4.86
C PHE A 141 -6.93 -6.84 5.67
N GLY A 142 -6.50 -5.67 5.23
CA GLY A 142 -5.53 -4.85 5.96
C GLY A 142 -6.05 -4.35 7.31
N SER A 143 -5.20 -3.68 8.04
CA SER A 143 -5.52 -3.17 9.37
C SER A 143 -6.73 -2.22 9.34
N MET A 144 -7.68 -2.41 10.24
CA MET A 144 -8.91 -1.62 10.39
C MET A 144 -9.24 -1.46 11.86
N HIS A 145 -9.86 -0.34 12.20
CA HIS A 145 -10.46 -0.19 13.53
C HIS A 145 -11.64 -1.16 13.70
N VAL A 146 -11.92 -1.59 14.93
CA VAL A 146 -12.99 -2.57 15.18
C VAL A 146 -14.35 -2.10 14.69
N SER A 147 -14.66 -0.80 14.75
CA SER A 147 -15.90 -0.24 14.20
C SER A 147 -15.95 -0.36 12.68
N GLU A 148 -14.83 -0.13 11.97
CA GLU A 148 -14.76 -0.29 10.52
C GLU A 148 -14.98 -1.75 10.10
N ILE A 149 -14.45 -2.70 10.87
CA ILE A 149 -14.68 -4.13 10.66
C ILE A 149 -16.16 -4.45 10.81
N GLN A 150 -16.79 -3.94 11.88
CA GLN A 150 -18.23 -4.15 12.11
C GLN A 150 -19.06 -3.55 10.98
N ASP A 151 -18.85 -2.29 10.66
CA ASP A 151 -19.55 -1.60 9.56
C ASP A 151 -19.39 -2.35 8.23
N LYS A 152 -18.17 -2.83 7.96
CA LYS A 152 -17.88 -3.57 6.74
C LYS A 152 -18.60 -4.92 6.63
N TYR A 153 -18.70 -5.67 7.72
CA TYR A 153 -19.25 -7.04 7.66
C TYR A 153 -20.71 -7.13 8.03
N ASP A 154 -21.26 -6.21 8.82
CA ASP A 154 -22.68 -6.12 9.14
C ASP A 154 -23.47 -5.39 8.05
N ALA A 155 -22.81 -4.57 7.21
CA ALA A 155 -23.47 -3.87 6.13
C ALA A 155 -24.17 -4.86 5.16
N PRO A 156 -25.42 -4.58 4.74
CA PRO A 156 -26.11 -5.40 3.75
C PRO A 156 -25.40 -5.34 2.40
N VAL A 157 -25.54 -6.38 1.60
CA VAL A 157 -25.02 -6.39 0.22
C VAL A 157 -25.91 -5.49 -0.65
N ALA A 158 -25.29 -4.61 -1.43
CA ALA A 158 -26.01 -3.76 -2.38
C ALA A 158 -26.64 -4.61 -3.48
N GLN A 159 -27.93 -4.35 -3.73
CA GLN A 159 -28.65 -4.92 -4.88
C GLN A 159 -28.64 -3.88 -6.00
N PHE A 160 -27.90 -4.17 -7.08
CA PHE A 160 -27.81 -3.28 -8.23
C PHE A 160 -29.09 -3.35 -9.05
N ASP A 161 -29.65 -2.18 -9.36
CA ASP A 161 -30.80 -2.05 -10.23
C ASP A 161 -30.31 -2.11 -11.69
N SER A 162 -30.96 -2.94 -12.50
CA SER A 162 -30.63 -3.08 -13.93
C SER A 162 -30.84 -1.80 -14.74
N ASN A 163 -31.66 -0.88 -14.23
CA ASN A 163 -31.90 0.41 -14.86
C ASN A 163 -30.81 1.45 -14.51
N HIS A 164 -29.92 1.12 -13.57
CA HIS A 164 -28.84 1.99 -13.17
C HIS A 164 -27.52 1.54 -13.79
N ASN A 165 -27.02 2.33 -14.70
CA ASN A 165 -25.66 2.18 -15.21
C ASN A 165 -24.67 2.66 -14.14
N LEU A 166 -24.02 1.75 -13.42
CA LEU A 166 -23.12 2.07 -12.32
C LEU A 166 -21.66 1.93 -12.75
N LEU A 167 -20.89 3.00 -12.54
CA LEU A 167 -19.44 3.00 -12.60
C LEU A 167 -18.90 2.80 -11.18
N ILE A 168 -18.13 1.76 -10.97
CA ILE A 168 -17.58 1.38 -9.66
C ILE A 168 -16.10 1.69 -9.65
N ILE A 169 -15.64 2.54 -8.75
CA ILE A 169 -14.25 2.93 -8.61
C ILE A 169 -13.75 2.60 -7.21
N ASN A 170 -12.76 1.71 -7.14
CA ASN A 170 -12.10 1.37 -5.88
C ASN A 170 -11.03 2.42 -5.55
N ILE A 171 -11.24 3.16 -4.47
CA ILE A 171 -10.40 4.29 -4.05
C ILE A 171 -9.39 3.94 -2.95
N ASN A 172 -9.20 2.67 -2.59
CA ASN A 172 -8.28 2.26 -1.52
C ASN A 172 -6.85 2.83 -1.63
N ARG A 173 -6.41 3.16 -2.85
CA ARG A 173 -5.06 3.71 -3.11
C ARG A 173 -5.04 5.23 -3.24
N SER A 174 -6.17 5.83 -3.56
CA SER A 174 -6.29 7.28 -3.79
C SER A 174 -6.87 8.03 -2.61
N LEU A 175 -7.49 7.30 -1.66
CA LEU A 175 -8.01 7.88 -0.43
C LEU A 175 -6.85 8.13 0.53
N ASP A 176 -6.44 9.38 0.63
CA ASP A 176 -5.58 9.87 1.69
C ASP A 176 -6.48 10.34 2.86
N LYS A 177 -5.97 10.29 4.09
CA LYS A 177 -6.75 10.64 5.31
C LYS A 177 -7.31 12.07 5.29
N GLU A 178 -6.75 12.94 4.46
CA GLU A 178 -7.15 14.34 4.33
C GLU A 178 -8.07 14.61 3.14
N LYS A 179 -8.37 13.60 2.28
CA LYS A 179 -9.20 13.76 1.08
C LYS A 179 -10.60 13.21 1.29
N SER A 180 -11.58 13.93 0.77
CA SER A 180 -12.95 13.41 0.68
C SER A 180 -13.03 12.22 -0.29
N ALA A 181 -14.08 11.39 -0.17
CA ALA A 181 -14.35 10.32 -1.13
C ALA A 181 -14.52 10.89 -2.56
N TYR A 182 -15.11 12.09 -2.69
CA TYR A 182 -15.23 12.81 -3.96
C TYR A 182 -13.85 13.12 -4.56
N ASP A 183 -12.94 13.70 -3.79
CA ASP A 183 -11.60 14.03 -4.28
C ASP A 183 -10.79 12.79 -4.65
N ALA A 184 -10.96 11.70 -3.90
CA ALA A 184 -10.28 10.45 -4.17
C ALA A 184 -10.79 9.75 -5.45
N VAL A 185 -12.07 9.95 -5.82
CA VAL A 185 -12.70 9.23 -6.93
C VAL A 185 -12.72 10.00 -8.24
N ARG A 186 -12.60 11.34 -8.22
CA ARG A 186 -12.82 12.16 -9.42
C ARG A 186 -11.63 12.27 -10.38
N LEU A 187 -10.40 11.91 -9.96
CA LEU A 187 -9.21 12.23 -10.74
C LEU A 187 -8.41 11.01 -11.22
N ALA A 188 -7.91 11.17 -12.47
CA ALA A 188 -6.80 10.40 -13.04
C ALA A 188 -7.03 8.90 -13.18
N TRP A 189 -8.21 8.48 -13.59
CA TRP A 189 -8.52 7.07 -13.84
C TRP A 189 -8.23 6.65 -15.28
N ARG A 190 -7.61 5.47 -15.43
CA ARG A 190 -7.51 4.80 -16.72
C ARG A 190 -8.79 4.01 -16.96
N LEU A 191 -9.66 4.52 -17.84
CA LEU A 191 -10.98 3.96 -18.13
C LEU A 191 -11.39 4.21 -19.58
N ASP A 192 -12.43 3.52 -20.03
CA ASP A 192 -13.12 3.79 -21.30
C ASP A 192 -14.05 4.99 -21.08
N ILE A 193 -13.70 6.11 -21.69
CA ILE A 193 -14.39 7.39 -21.52
C ILE A 193 -15.83 7.35 -22.07
N GLU A 194 -16.05 6.70 -23.20
CA GLU A 194 -17.38 6.61 -23.79
C GLU A 194 -18.31 5.73 -22.96
N ARG A 195 -17.74 4.71 -22.34
CA ARG A 195 -18.48 3.89 -21.37
C ARG A 195 -18.72 4.63 -20.06
N ALA A 196 -17.74 5.39 -19.56
CA ALA A 196 -17.90 6.19 -18.35
C ALA A 196 -18.99 7.26 -18.48
N LYS A 197 -19.09 7.91 -19.65
CA LYS A 197 -20.16 8.89 -19.95
C LYS A 197 -21.57 8.31 -19.90
N ARG A 198 -21.73 7.00 -20.12
CA ARG A 198 -23.03 6.31 -20.02
C ARG A 198 -23.41 5.91 -18.60
N ALA A 199 -22.52 6.06 -17.64
CA ALA A 199 -22.81 5.78 -16.25
C ALA A 199 -23.77 6.83 -15.70
N HIS A 200 -24.86 6.37 -15.06
CA HIS A 200 -25.80 7.25 -14.36
C HIS A 200 -25.22 7.70 -13.02
N TYR A 201 -24.53 6.77 -12.34
CA TYR A 201 -23.95 7.02 -11.02
C TYR A 201 -22.58 6.39 -10.91
N ILE A 202 -21.76 7.00 -10.06
CA ILE A 202 -20.42 6.51 -9.71
C ILE A 202 -20.45 6.06 -8.25
N LEU A 203 -20.00 4.84 -7.99
CA LEU A 203 -19.88 4.29 -6.65
C LEU A 203 -18.40 4.36 -6.22
N ALA A 204 -18.10 5.20 -5.24
CA ALA A 204 -16.80 5.19 -4.57
C ALA A 204 -16.75 4.03 -3.58
N VAL A 205 -15.77 3.15 -3.76
CA VAL A 205 -15.65 1.91 -2.95
C VAL A 205 -14.33 1.88 -2.21
N GLU A 206 -14.42 1.76 -0.89
CA GLU A 206 -13.28 1.53 0.00
C GLU A 206 -13.43 0.19 0.72
N LYS A 207 -12.39 -0.65 0.67
CA LYS A 207 -12.37 -1.96 1.36
C LYS A 207 -13.62 -2.82 1.16
N GLY A 208 -14.24 -2.71 -0.02
CA GLY A 208 -15.45 -3.45 -0.40
C GLY A 208 -16.77 -2.83 0.07
N LEU A 209 -16.74 -1.69 0.75
CA LEU A 209 -17.92 -0.91 1.15
C LEU A 209 -18.11 0.27 0.20
N ILE A 210 -19.34 0.54 -0.20
CA ILE A 210 -19.71 1.73 -0.97
C ILE A 210 -19.77 2.91 0.01
N VAL A 211 -18.77 3.78 -0.04
CA VAL A 211 -18.60 4.90 0.89
C VAL A 211 -19.27 6.16 0.39
N ASP A 212 -19.43 6.31 -0.93
CA ASP A 212 -20.13 7.44 -1.53
C ASP A 212 -20.79 7.08 -2.85
N VAL A 213 -21.81 7.87 -3.24
CA VAL A 213 -22.53 7.76 -4.51
C VAL A 213 -22.54 9.13 -5.16
N LEU A 214 -22.00 9.20 -6.38
CA LEU A 214 -21.74 10.45 -7.07
C LEU A 214 -22.39 10.47 -8.45
N GLN A 215 -22.54 11.66 -9.00
CA GLN A 215 -22.93 11.89 -10.37
C GLN A 215 -21.90 12.77 -11.07
N ALA A 216 -21.42 12.32 -12.24
CA ALA A 216 -20.57 13.13 -13.08
C ALA A 216 -21.42 14.04 -13.97
N HIS A 217 -21.07 15.32 -14.01
CA HIS A 217 -21.66 16.27 -14.94
C HIS A 217 -20.85 16.31 -16.23
N GLU A 218 -19.52 16.23 -16.12
CA GLU A 218 -18.62 16.29 -17.26
C GLU A 218 -17.39 15.43 -17.04
N TRP A 219 -16.98 14.70 -18.05
CA TRP A 219 -15.74 13.91 -18.09
C TRP A 219 -14.69 14.60 -18.96
N LEU A 220 -13.49 14.79 -18.42
CA LEU A 220 -12.39 15.51 -19.05
C LEU A 220 -11.08 14.72 -18.97
N PRO A 221 -10.15 14.93 -19.94
CA PRO A 221 -8.78 14.43 -19.81
C PRO A 221 -8.11 14.93 -18.52
N ALA A 222 -7.31 14.08 -17.87
CA ALA A 222 -6.60 14.42 -16.64
C ALA A 222 -5.38 15.32 -16.96
N THR A 223 -5.65 16.57 -17.30
CA THR A 223 -4.65 17.60 -17.58
C THR A 223 -4.63 18.62 -16.47
N LYS A 224 -3.50 19.32 -16.31
CA LYS A 224 -3.36 20.39 -15.33
C LYS A 224 -4.30 21.59 -15.62
N GLU A 225 -4.70 21.76 -16.88
CA GLU A 225 -5.68 22.76 -17.31
C GLU A 225 -7.09 22.46 -16.78
N ASN A 226 -7.52 21.18 -16.90
CA ASN A 226 -8.83 20.75 -16.45
C ASN A 226 -8.88 20.50 -14.93
N PHE A 227 -7.75 20.12 -14.34
CA PHE A 227 -7.62 19.78 -12.92
C PHE A 227 -6.32 20.41 -12.35
N PRO A 228 -6.37 21.68 -11.91
CA PRO A 228 -5.18 22.41 -11.43
C PRO A 228 -4.46 21.76 -10.24
N GLU A 229 -5.14 20.90 -9.48
CA GLU A 229 -4.60 20.14 -8.37
C GLU A 229 -3.66 18.99 -8.81
N LEU A 230 -3.64 18.63 -10.10
CA LEU A 230 -2.66 17.68 -10.63
C LEU A 230 -1.28 18.34 -10.72
N ASN A 231 -0.25 17.63 -10.27
CA ASN A 231 1.14 18.12 -10.41
C ASN A 231 1.57 18.18 -11.89
N GLU A 232 1.05 17.24 -12.70
CA GLU A 232 1.35 17.12 -14.14
C GLU A 232 0.15 16.55 -14.90
N THR A 233 0.17 16.72 -16.23
CA THR A 233 -0.80 16.09 -17.13
C THR A 233 -0.53 14.59 -17.24
N ILE A 234 -1.55 13.77 -17.01
CA ILE A 234 -1.43 12.31 -17.03
C ILE A 234 -2.10 11.75 -18.28
N ALA A 235 -1.29 11.49 -19.31
CA ALA A 235 -1.78 11.01 -20.61
C ALA A 235 -2.59 9.71 -20.50
N GLY A 236 -3.71 9.62 -21.24
CA GLY A 236 -4.58 8.45 -21.28
C GLY A 236 -5.39 8.20 -20.03
N ARG A 237 -5.48 9.18 -19.13
CA ARG A 237 -6.36 9.16 -17.95
C ARG A 237 -7.39 10.28 -18.02
N PHE A 238 -8.48 10.06 -17.30
CA PHE A 238 -9.63 10.96 -17.26
C PHE A 238 -10.04 11.24 -15.84
N GLY A 239 -10.64 12.39 -15.63
CA GLY A 239 -11.31 12.79 -14.41
C GLY A 239 -12.70 13.33 -14.73
N PHE A 240 -13.47 13.67 -13.70
CA PHE A 240 -14.78 14.26 -13.90
C PHE A 240 -15.02 15.43 -12.94
N HIS A 241 -15.85 16.37 -13.38
CA HIS A 241 -16.55 17.33 -12.53
C HIS A 241 -17.95 16.80 -12.24
N GLY A 242 -18.38 16.90 -11.00
CA GLY A 242 -19.66 16.37 -10.54
C GLY A 242 -19.84 16.62 -9.06
N GLU A 243 -20.68 15.84 -8.44
CA GLU A 243 -20.99 16.00 -7.01
C GLU A 243 -21.35 14.67 -6.36
N SER A 244 -21.20 14.60 -5.04
CA SER A 244 -21.80 13.55 -4.23
C SER A 244 -23.31 13.79 -4.13
N LEU A 245 -24.11 12.76 -4.33
CA LEU A 245 -25.55 12.88 -4.18
C LEU A 245 -25.90 13.29 -2.73
N PRO A 246 -26.91 14.13 -2.52
CA PRO A 246 -27.35 14.53 -1.18
C PRO A 246 -27.76 13.32 -0.31
N GLU A 247 -27.61 13.41 1.01
CA GLU A 247 -27.90 12.30 1.93
C GLU A 247 -29.36 11.79 1.85
N HIS A 248 -30.30 12.67 1.56
CA HIS A 248 -31.73 12.34 1.38
C HIS A 248 -32.06 11.77 0.00
N ASN A 249 -31.09 11.68 -0.91
CA ASN A 249 -31.31 11.14 -2.25
C ASN A 249 -31.54 9.63 -2.19
N GLU A 250 -32.59 9.14 -2.81
CA GLU A 250 -33.01 7.73 -2.79
C GLU A 250 -31.94 6.79 -3.37
N ILE A 251 -31.21 7.23 -4.39
CA ILE A 251 -30.13 6.44 -5.00
C ILE A 251 -28.95 6.32 -4.06
N ARG A 252 -28.60 7.42 -3.35
CA ARG A 252 -27.56 7.38 -2.33
C ARG A 252 -27.93 6.42 -1.21
N GLN A 253 -29.15 6.50 -0.69
CA GLN A 253 -29.67 5.61 0.36
C GLN A 253 -29.73 4.14 -0.12
N LYS A 254 -30.01 3.92 -1.41
CA LYS A 254 -30.05 2.59 -2.01
C LYS A 254 -28.69 1.90 -2.02
N TYR A 255 -27.59 2.64 -2.20
CA TYR A 255 -26.26 2.07 -2.42
C TYR A 255 -25.23 2.38 -1.34
N GLN A 256 -25.25 3.56 -0.73
CA GLN A 256 -24.24 3.95 0.26
C GLN A 256 -24.31 3.09 1.52
N ARG A 257 -23.16 2.87 2.17
CA ARG A 257 -23.00 2.02 3.37
C ARG A 257 -23.42 0.57 3.15
N LYS A 258 -23.36 0.09 1.91
CA LYS A 258 -23.63 -1.31 1.56
C LYS A 258 -22.38 -1.96 0.99
N ARG A 259 -22.24 -3.27 1.21
CA ARG A 259 -21.14 -4.05 0.63
C ARG A 259 -21.35 -4.19 -0.87
N LEU A 260 -20.25 -4.09 -1.60
CA LEU A 260 -20.24 -4.38 -3.02
C LEU A 260 -20.60 -5.87 -3.26
N PRO A 261 -21.44 -6.22 -4.26
CA PRO A 261 -21.71 -7.61 -4.61
C PRO A 261 -20.42 -8.39 -4.95
N GLU A 262 -20.41 -9.70 -4.67
CA GLU A 262 -19.22 -10.55 -4.76
C GLU A 262 -18.60 -10.57 -6.16
N GLU A 263 -19.42 -10.55 -7.19
CA GLU A 263 -19.00 -10.50 -8.60
C GLU A 263 -18.08 -9.29 -8.92
N TYR A 264 -18.23 -8.19 -8.17
CA TYR A 264 -17.40 -6.99 -8.29
C TYR A 264 -16.22 -6.97 -7.29
N ARG A 265 -16.08 -7.98 -6.41
CA ARG A 265 -15.02 -8.08 -5.39
C ARG A 265 -13.92 -9.09 -5.72
N LYS A 266 -13.85 -9.58 -6.97
CA LYS A 266 -12.89 -10.63 -7.35
C LYS A 266 -11.46 -10.27 -6.93
N ARG A 267 -10.82 -11.18 -6.18
CA ARG A 267 -9.43 -11.07 -5.72
C ARG A 267 -8.47 -10.99 -6.91
N GLY A 268 -7.44 -10.15 -6.81
CA GLY A 268 -6.38 -10.04 -7.83
C GLY A 268 -6.76 -9.21 -9.07
N ALA A 269 -7.95 -8.62 -9.12
CA ALA A 269 -8.28 -7.69 -10.19
C ALA A 269 -7.42 -6.43 -10.05
N SER A 270 -6.44 -6.27 -10.95
CA SER A 270 -5.55 -5.09 -10.98
C SER A 270 -6.27 -3.79 -11.36
N ASN A 271 -7.43 -3.90 -12.04
CA ASN A 271 -8.20 -2.74 -12.46
C ASN A 271 -9.15 -2.27 -11.36
N PRO A 272 -8.95 -1.06 -10.79
CA PRO A 272 -9.83 -0.48 -9.78
C PRO A 272 -11.18 -0.02 -10.33
N VAL A 273 -11.34 0.08 -11.66
CA VAL A 273 -12.55 0.55 -12.34
C VAL A 273 -13.36 -0.63 -12.87
N LYS A 274 -14.64 -0.68 -12.55
CA LYS A 274 -15.60 -1.70 -13.03
C LYS A 274 -16.92 -1.04 -13.42
N TYR A 275 -17.70 -1.74 -14.23
CA TYR A 275 -19.02 -1.28 -14.69
C TYR A 275 -20.08 -2.36 -14.41
N SER A 276 -21.29 -1.96 -14.01
CA SER A 276 -22.45 -2.86 -13.86
C SER A 276 -23.13 -3.16 -15.20
N PHE A 277 -22.74 -2.48 -16.28
CA PHE A 277 -23.34 -2.55 -17.61
C PHE A 277 -22.29 -2.78 -18.72
N LYS A 278 -22.73 -3.12 -19.92
CA LYS A 278 -21.88 -3.41 -21.10
C LYS A 278 -21.58 -2.16 -21.93
#